data_3e81b1611220b60108ce8994bdb201db
#
_entry.id   3e81b1611220b60108ce8994bdb201db
#
_cell.length_a   1.000
_cell.length_b   1.000
_cell.length_c   1.000
_cell.angle_alpha   90.00
_cell.angle_beta   90.00
_cell.angle_gamma   90.00
#
_symmetry.space_group_name_H-M   'P 1'
#
loop_
_entity.id
_entity.type
_entity.pdbx_description
1 polymer ?
#
loop_
_entity_poly.entity_id
_entity_poly.type
_entity_poly.pdbx_seq_one_letter_code
_entity_poly.pdbx_strand_id
1 'polypeptide(L)'
;QMSLFGNVAMKQVEKGKRAYTDGVEAWMKDGAMVLFEGQVGTIQYRKSSLYQEVAIDFVPVDEGKVNTDRAKDYFPIRKAYFELSIKEREEQKEDNGLRRELNARYDAFVAKWGCFHENDNKEFIMLDSLGVEVFTIEMQLGKDLVKSDIMREPVAFKKIDSNKRLTPIEALASSLNFYGRVDMDYLMQSTDSTEEEIIGDLKGEIFYNPAIGEWEHKGKFLSGNVITKCKEIGSYLSELTDREKDWTETAVRALVDATPEEIGRAHV
;
A
#
# COMPACT_ATOMS: atom_id res chain seq x y z
N GLN A 1 -31.47 9.96 -36.80
CA GLN A 1 -30.27 10.84 -37.09
C GLN A 1 -29.16 10.79 -36.04
N MET A 2 -29.29 9.98 -34.97
CA MET A 2 -28.27 9.82 -33.92
C MET A 2 -27.26 8.69 -34.18
N SER A 3 -27.42 7.85 -35.22
CA SER A 3 -26.51 6.71 -35.46
C SER A 3 -25.27 7.01 -36.31
N LEU A 4 -25.25 8.13 -37.03
CA LEU A 4 -24.14 8.45 -37.95
C LEU A 4 -22.89 9.03 -37.25
N PHE A 5 -23.05 9.72 -36.10
CA PHE A 5 -21.93 10.30 -35.37
C PHE A 5 -21.22 9.28 -34.47
N GLY A 6 -21.93 8.29 -33.94
CA GLY A 6 -21.35 7.20 -33.15
C GLY A 6 -20.41 6.30 -33.97
N ASN A 7 -20.81 5.99 -35.23
CA ASN A 7 -20.00 5.13 -36.10
C ASN A 7 -18.72 5.80 -36.65
N VAL A 8 -18.71 7.12 -36.83
CA VAL A 8 -17.54 7.85 -37.31
C VAL A 8 -16.48 7.97 -36.19
N ALA A 9 -16.93 8.22 -34.95
CA ALA A 9 -16.03 8.26 -33.79
C ALA A 9 -15.41 6.87 -33.48
N MET A 10 -16.22 5.80 -33.54
CA MET A 10 -15.69 4.43 -33.35
C MET A 10 -14.72 4.01 -34.47
N LYS A 11 -15.01 4.35 -35.74
CA LYS A 11 -14.07 4.05 -36.84
C LYS A 11 -12.75 4.79 -36.77
N GLN A 12 -12.72 6.00 -36.21
CA GLN A 12 -11.46 6.72 -36.01
C GLN A 12 -10.65 6.18 -34.83
N VAL A 13 -11.29 5.66 -33.78
CA VAL A 13 -10.61 5.02 -32.64
C VAL A 13 -10.03 3.65 -33.00
N GLU A 14 -10.67 2.92 -33.92
CA GLU A 14 -10.13 1.65 -34.45
C GLU A 14 -8.96 1.85 -35.44
N LYS A 15 -8.81 3.02 -36.03
CA LYS A 15 -7.76 3.31 -37.00
C LYS A 15 -6.41 3.47 -36.30
N GLY A 16 -5.58 2.42 -36.37
CA GLY A 16 -4.26 2.38 -35.73
C GLY A 16 -4.18 1.50 -34.48
N LYS A 17 -5.30 0.93 -34.03
CA LYS A 17 -5.30 -0.06 -32.95
C LYS A 17 -4.62 -1.34 -33.42
N ARG A 18 -3.61 -1.79 -32.69
CA ARG A 18 -2.82 -2.99 -33.00
C ARG A 18 -2.45 -3.75 -31.73
N ALA A 19 -2.11 -5.04 -31.88
CA ALA A 19 -1.65 -5.83 -30.76
C ALA A 19 -0.37 -5.22 -30.17
N TYR A 20 -0.35 -5.08 -28.85
CA TYR A 20 0.83 -4.65 -28.10
C TYR A 20 1.68 -5.89 -27.79
N THR A 21 2.91 -5.91 -28.27
CA THR A 21 3.80 -7.06 -28.17
C THR A 21 4.98 -6.86 -27.24
N ASP A 22 5.21 -5.63 -26.79
CA ASP A 22 6.24 -5.34 -25.79
C ASP A 22 5.82 -5.82 -24.40
N GLY A 23 6.80 -6.03 -23.52
CA GLY A 23 6.56 -6.44 -22.15
C GLY A 23 5.76 -5.38 -21.37
N VAL A 24 4.87 -5.85 -20.48
CA VAL A 24 4.10 -5.00 -19.58
C VAL A 24 4.60 -5.21 -18.16
N GLU A 25 4.95 -4.15 -17.49
CA GLU A 25 5.34 -4.19 -16.08
C GLU A 25 4.10 -4.47 -15.21
N ALA A 26 4.28 -5.18 -14.10
CA ALA A 26 3.18 -5.61 -13.22
C ALA A 26 2.34 -4.45 -12.67
N TRP A 27 2.91 -3.25 -12.57
CA TRP A 27 2.23 -2.04 -12.11
C TRP A 27 1.47 -1.29 -13.21
N MET A 28 1.64 -1.66 -14.48
CA MET A 28 0.90 -1.02 -15.58
C MET A 28 -0.56 -1.47 -15.57
N LYS A 29 -1.45 -0.54 -15.76
CA LYS A 29 -2.90 -0.76 -15.83
C LYS A 29 -3.48 -0.26 -17.15
N ASP A 30 -4.74 -0.56 -17.37
CA ASP A 30 -5.48 -0.10 -18.55
C ASP A 30 -5.38 1.42 -18.71
N GLY A 31 -5.11 1.88 -19.93
CA GLY A 31 -4.89 3.29 -20.22
C GLY A 31 -3.48 3.81 -19.89
N ALA A 32 -2.54 2.96 -19.46
CA ALA A 32 -1.16 3.39 -19.26
C ALA A 32 -0.51 3.79 -20.60
N MET A 33 0.12 4.96 -20.65
CA MET A 33 0.84 5.42 -21.85
C MET A 33 2.12 4.60 -22.06
N VAL A 34 2.39 4.31 -23.32
CA VAL A 34 3.59 3.58 -23.75
C VAL A 34 4.14 4.17 -25.05
N LEU A 35 5.40 3.92 -25.30
CA LEU A 35 6.04 4.16 -26.59
C LEU A 35 6.16 2.81 -27.31
N PHE A 36 5.41 2.61 -28.37
CA PHE A 36 5.41 1.37 -29.14
C PHE A 36 5.68 1.67 -30.61
N GLU A 37 6.69 1.03 -31.19
CA GLU A 37 7.13 1.24 -32.58
C GLU A 37 7.35 2.74 -32.93
N GLY A 38 7.87 3.52 -31.98
CA GLY A 38 8.17 4.94 -32.16
C GLY A 38 6.96 5.87 -32.00
N GLN A 39 5.78 5.34 -31.72
CA GLN A 39 4.55 6.11 -31.51
C GLN A 39 4.10 6.05 -30.05
N VAL A 40 3.63 7.16 -29.52
CA VAL A 40 3.01 7.22 -28.19
C VAL A 40 1.55 6.82 -28.29
N GLY A 41 1.13 5.97 -27.39
CA GLY A 41 -0.25 5.52 -27.27
C GLY A 41 -0.54 4.98 -25.88
N THR A 42 -1.69 4.40 -25.70
CA THR A 42 -2.11 3.74 -24.45
C THR A 42 -2.32 2.26 -24.67
N ILE A 43 -2.06 1.46 -23.62
CA ILE A 43 -2.41 0.03 -23.62
C ILE A 43 -3.86 -0.16 -23.19
N GLN A 44 -4.55 -1.10 -23.80
CA GLN A 44 -5.89 -1.53 -23.43
C GLN A 44 -5.93 -3.04 -23.25
N TYR A 45 -6.37 -3.48 -22.07
CA TYR A 45 -6.56 -4.90 -21.78
C TYR A 45 -7.88 -5.39 -22.36
N ARG A 46 -7.81 -6.39 -23.23
CA ARG A 46 -8.98 -7.04 -23.81
C ARG A 46 -9.14 -8.44 -23.21
N LYS A 47 -10.22 -8.64 -22.47
CA LYS A 47 -10.57 -9.97 -21.97
C LYS A 47 -11.15 -10.79 -23.11
N SER A 48 -10.52 -11.92 -23.44
CA SER A 48 -11.13 -12.92 -24.33
C SER A 48 -12.20 -13.68 -23.54
N SER A 49 -13.41 -13.73 -24.08
CA SER A 49 -14.52 -14.47 -23.46
C SER A 49 -14.40 -16.00 -23.60
N LEU A 50 -13.49 -16.50 -24.45
CA LEU A 50 -13.37 -17.91 -24.80
C LEU A 50 -12.12 -18.60 -24.21
N TYR A 51 -11.05 -17.86 -23.98
CA TYR A 51 -9.79 -18.40 -23.46
C TYR A 51 -9.27 -17.43 -22.44
N GLN A 52 -9.17 -17.66 -21.22
CA GLN A 52 -8.69 -16.77 -20.13
C GLN A 52 -7.40 -15.95 -20.44
N GLU A 53 -7.06 -15.81 -21.71
CA GLU A 53 -5.94 -15.02 -22.20
C GLU A 53 -6.30 -13.54 -22.26
N VAL A 54 -5.48 -12.72 -21.63
CA VAL A 54 -5.56 -11.27 -21.67
C VAL A 54 -4.75 -10.80 -22.88
N ALA A 55 -5.44 -10.39 -23.93
CA ALA A 55 -4.76 -9.69 -25.04
C ALA A 55 -4.62 -8.20 -24.70
N ILE A 56 -3.50 -7.61 -25.08
CA ILE A 56 -3.21 -6.19 -24.88
C ILE A 56 -3.17 -5.52 -26.23
N ASP A 57 -3.96 -4.48 -26.37
CA ASP A 57 -3.99 -3.66 -27.57
C ASP A 57 -3.27 -2.33 -27.31
N PHE A 58 -2.53 -1.86 -28.31
CA PHE A 58 -2.00 -0.50 -28.35
C PHE A 58 -3.01 0.41 -29.07
N VAL A 59 -3.33 1.52 -28.46
CA VAL A 59 -4.19 2.56 -29.03
C VAL A 59 -3.37 3.85 -29.16
N PRO A 60 -3.07 4.31 -30.40
CA PRO A 60 -2.26 5.50 -30.59
C PRO A 60 -2.98 6.74 -30.05
N VAL A 61 -2.25 7.63 -29.41
CA VAL A 61 -2.72 8.97 -29.05
C VAL A 61 -2.46 9.91 -30.23
N ASP A 62 -3.33 10.91 -30.38
CA ASP A 62 -3.19 11.93 -31.42
C ASP A 62 -1.82 12.63 -31.31
N GLU A 63 -1.04 12.56 -32.38
CA GLU A 63 0.32 13.14 -32.44
C GLU A 63 0.34 14.66 -32.16
N GLY A 64 -0.76 15.36 -32.43
CA GLY A 64 -0.91 16.78 -32.09
C GLY A 64 -1.02 17.07 -30.59
N LYS A 65 -1.33 16.05 -29.77
CA LYS A 65 -1.51 16.18 -28.32
C LYS A 65 -0.33 15.70 -27.50
N VAL A 66 0.59 14.95 -28.10
CA VAL A 66 1.69 14.30 -27.37
C VAL A 66 3.02 14.55 -28.05
N ASN A 67 3.96 15.15 -27.31
CA ASN A 67 5.34 15.26 -27.72
C ASN A 67 6.09 13.96 -27.37
N THR A 68 6.55 13.23 -28.40
CA THR A 68 7.24 11.94 -28.24
C THR A 68 8.54 12.07 -27.43
N ASP A 69 9.27 13.17 -27.55
CA ASP A 69 10.52 13.35 -26.80
C ASP A 69 10.22 13.66 -25.32
N ARG A 70 9.14 14.38 -25.02
CA ARG A 70 8.66 14.54 -23.65
C ARG A 70 8.24 13.19 -23.05
N ALA A 71 7.58 12.35 -23.82
CA ALA A 71 7.20 11.00 -23.38
C ALA A 71 8.43 10.13 -23.05
N LYS A 72 9.46 10.17 -23.87
CA LYS A 72 10.73 9.45 -23.62
C LYS A 72 11.42 9.90 -22.33
N ASP A 73 11.32 11.17 -21.97
CA ASP A 73 11.90 11.70 -20.74
C ASP A 73 11.00 11.44 -19.52
N TYR A 74 9.66 11.33 -19.69
CA TYR A 74 8.70 11.07 -18.63
C TYR A 74 8.61 9.58 -18.23
N PHE A 75 8.59 8.66 -19.20
CA PHE A 75 8.41 7.22 -18.89
C PHE A 75 9.45 6.65 -17.93
N PRO A 76 10.75 7.03 -18.02
CA PRO A 76 11.74 6.60 -17.03
C PRO A 76 11.47 7.12 -15.61
N ILE A 77 10.88 8.33 -15.46
CA ILE A 77 10.49 8.85 -14.14
C ILE A 77 9.37 8.01 -13.56
N ARG A 78 8.32 7.74 -14.34
CA ARG A 78 7.22 6.87 -13.96
C ARG A 78 7.71 5.49 -13.54
N LYS A 79 8.59 4.88 -14.34
CA LYS A 79 9.19 3.58 -14.03
C LYS A 79 9.92 3.61 -12.69
N ALA A 80 10.82 4.56 -12.49
CA ALA A 80 11.58 4.69 -11.25
C ALA A 80 10.68 4.94 -10.02
N TYR A 81 9.59 5.69 -10.19
CA TYR A 81 8.59 5.93 -9.13
C TYR A 81 7.91 4.63 -8.69
N PHE A 82 7.41 3.83 -9.64
CA PHE A 82 6.73 2.58 -9.30
C PHE A 82 7.68 1.51 -8.78
N GLU A 83 8.87 1.37 -9.38
CA GLU A 83 9.91 0.44 -8.89
C GLU A 83 10.32 0.76 -7.45
N LEU A 84 10.56 2.05 -7.14
CA LEU A 84 10.88 2.50 -5.79
C LEU A 84 9.73 2.18 -4.82
N SER A 85 8.51 2.58 -5.17
CA SER A 85 7.33 2.42 -4.31
C SER A 85 7.01 0.96 -4.02
N ILE A 86 7.12 0.09 -5.02
CA ILE A 86 6.84 -1.35 -4.88
C ILE A 86 7.94 -2.00 -4.05
N LYS A 87 9.20 -1.78 -4.42
CA LYS A 87 10.33 -2.41 -3.76
C LYS A 87 10.40 -2.05 -2.27
N GLU A 88 10.26 -0.76 -1.95
CA GLU A 88 10.27 -0.33 -0.55
C GLU A 88 9.09 -0.87 0.25
N ARG A 89 7.91 -1.04 -0.39
CA ARG A 89 6.75 -1.65 0.25
C ARG A 89 6.94 -3.13 0.52
N GLU A 90 7.50 -3.86 -0.45
CA GLU A 90 7.68 -5.31 -0.34
C GLU A 90 8.84 -5.67 0.61
N GLU A 91 9.96 -4.96 0.50
CA GLU A 91 11.15 -5.23 1.30
C GLU A 91 11.13 -4.54 2.67
N GLN A 92 10.20 -3.59 2.91
CA GLN A 92 10.13 -2.74 4.11
C GLN A 92 11.49 -2.09 4.41
N LYS A 93 12.20 -1.74 3.36
CA LYS A 93 13.56 -1.22 3.41
C LYS A 93 13.74 -0.08 2.43
N GLU A 94 14.46 0.97 2.87
CA GLU A 94 14.80 2.12 2.05
C GLU A 94 15.74 1.74 0.91
N ASP A 95 15.40 2.16 -0.33
CA ASP A 95 16.27 2.06 -1.51
C ASP A 95 16.75 3.43 -1.97
N ASN A 96 17.88 3.84 -1.41
CA ASN A 96 18.52 5.11 -1.77
C ASN A 96 19.07 5.14 -3.22
N GLY A 97 19.26 3.97 -3.84
CA GLY A 97 19.69 3.85 -5.23
C GLY A 97 18.58 4.30 -6.19
N LEU A 98 17.42 3.64 -6.08
CA LEU A 98 16.24 3.97 -6.88
C LEU A 98 15.74 5.41 -6.59
N ARG A 99 15.82 5.86 -5.34
CA ARG A 99 15.45 7.24 -4.99
C ARG A 99 16.34 8.28 -5.66
N ARG A 100 17.65 8.06 -5.70
CA ARG A 100 18.57 8.93 -6.43
C ARG A 100 18.31 8.91 -7.93
N GLU A 101 18.00 7.74 -8.50
CA GLU A 101 17.64 7.60 -9.90
C GLU A 101 16.36 8.39 -10.22
N LEU A 102 15.30 8.24 -9.41
CA LEU A 102 14.06 9.00 -9.56
C LEU A 102 14.32 10.51 -9.54
N ASN A 103 15.12 10.98 -8.56
CA ASN A 103 15.49 12.40 -8.47
C ASN A 103 16.25 12.88 -9.70
N ALA A 104 17.26 12.15 -10.16
CA ALA A 104 18.06 12.54 -11.31
C ALA A 104 17.23 12.63 -12.61
N ARG A 105 16.32 11.67 -12.81
CA ARG A 105 15.42 11.68 -13.99
C ARG A 105 14.42 12.83 -13.93
N TYR A 106 13.84 13.08 -12.76
CA TYR A 106 12.94 14.21 -12.55
C TYR A 106 13.65 15.54 -12.76
N ASP A 107 14.84 15.74 -12.19
CA ASP A 107 15.60 16.98 -12.34
C ASP A 107 15.98 17.24 -13.82
N ALA A 108 16.35 16.20 -14.56
CA ALA A 108 16.62 16.29 -16.00
C ALA A 108 15.37 16.67 -16.80
N PHE A 109 14.20 16.11 -16.42
CA PHE A 109 12.92 16.46 -17.04
C PHE A 109 12.57 17.93 -16.79
N VAL A 110 12.65 18.37 -15.53
CA VAL A 110 12.34 19.76 -15.15
C VAL A 110 13.28 20.76 -15.85
N ALA A 111 14.55 20.44 -15.96
CA ALA A 111 15.51 21.29 -16.67
C ALA A 111 15.17 21.49 -18.16
N LYS A 112 14.50 20.53 -18.79
CA LYS A 112 14.17 20.56 -20.22
C LYS A 112 12.74 21.00 -20.52
N TRP A 113 11.78 20.58 -19.68
CA TRP A 113 10.35 20.72 -19.93
C TRP A 113 9.62 21.59 -18.91
N GLY A 114 10.28 21.98 -17.81
CA GLY A 114 9.63 22.64 -16.67
C GLY A 114 8.98 21.68 -15.70
N CYS A 115 8.36 22.22 -14.68
CA CYS A 115 7.71 21.47 -13.62
C CYS A 115 6.46 20.70 -14.10
N PHE A 116 6.07 19.64 -13.41
CA PHE A 116 4.88 18.86 -13.74
C PHE A 116 3.59 19.69 -13.67
N HIS A 117 3.55 20.68 -12.77
CA HIS A 117 2.41 21.59 -12.62
C HIS A 117 2.25 22.62 -13.72
N GLU A 118 3.22 22.78 -14.61
CA GLU A 118 3.02 23.59 -15.82
C GLU A 118 1.94 22.99 -16.71
N ASN A 119 1.08 23.83 -17.29
CA ASN A 119 -0.12 23.39 -18.00
C ASN A 119 0.16 22.29 -19.04
N ASP A 120 1.17 22.48 -19.88
CA ASP A 120 1.50 21.54 -20.96
C ASP A 120 1.97 20.17 -20.40
N ASN A 121 2.74 20.18 -19.29
CA ASN A 121 3.21 18.97 -18.65
C ASN A 121 2.06 18.28 -17.92
N LYS A 122 1.23 19.04 -17.21
CA LYS A 122 0.06 18.52 -16.52
C LYS A 122 -0.92 17.86 -17.50
N GLU A 123 -1.27 18.54 -18.59
CA GLU A 123 -2.16 17.97 -19.61
C GLU A 123 -1.59 16.68 -20.19
N PHE A 124 -0.29 16.66 -20.51
CA PHE A 124 0.39 15.47 -21.01
C PHE A 124 0.40 14.33 -20.00
N ILE A 125 0.79 14.58 -18.74
CA ILE A 125 0.86 13.55 -17.69
C ILE A 125 -0.52 12.97 -17.40
N MET A 126 -1.59 13.78 -17.42
CA MET A 126 -2.95 13.33 -17.17
C MET A 126 -3.56 12.49 -18.31
N LEU A 127 -2.93 12.39 -19.46
CA LEU A 127 -3.30 11.42 -20.50
C LEU A 127 -2.91 9.97 -20.11
N ASP A 128 -1.95 9.82 -19.21
CA ASP A 128 -1.53 8.54 -18.67
C ASP A 128 -2.43 8.14 -17.49
N SER A 129 -3.02 6.96 -17.53
CA SER A 129 -3.84 6.46 -16.40
C SER A 129 -3.06 6.35 -15.08
N LEU A 130 -1.73 6.31 -15.15
CA LEU A 130 -0.79 6.31 -14.03
C LEU A 130 -0.30 7.72 -13.67
N GLY A 131 -0.66 8.70 -14.46
CA GLY A 131 -0.15 10.07 -14.34
C GLY A 131 -0.51 10.73 -13.01
N VAL A 132 -1.71 10.50 -12.49
CA VAL A 132 -2.15 11.05 -11.20
C VAL A 132 -1.22 10.63 -10.07
N GLU A 133 -0.79 9.37 -10.06
CA GLU A 133 0.11 8.83 -9.03
C GLU A 133 1.51 9.46 -9.16
N VAL A 134 2.06 9.50 -10.37
CA VAL A 134 3.39 10.08 -10.63
C VAL A 134 3.39 11.60 -10.40
N PHE A 135 2.28 12.27 -10.67
CA PHE A 135 2.15 13.72 -10.45
C PHE A 135 2.37 14.12 -8.99
N THR A 136 2.13 13.18 -8.05
CA THR A 136 2.33 13.42 -6.62
C THR A 136 3.80 13.59 -6.19
N ILE A 137 4.78 13.38 -7.10
CA ILE A 137 6.19 13.66 -6.79
C ILE A 137 6.48 15.16 -6.66
N GLU A 138 5.60 16.01 -7.19
CA GLU A 138 5.59 17.46 -6.93
C GLU A 138 4.44 17.84 -6.00
N MET A 139 4.70 18.72 -5.08
CA MET A 139 3.70 19.33 -4.20
C MET A 139 3.75 20.85 -4.31
N GLN A 140 2.58 21.46 -4.27
CA GLN A 140 2.47 22.90 -4.16
C GLN A 140 2.45 23.31 -2.69
N LEU A 141 3.47 24.06 -2.27
CA LEU A 141 3.57 24.62 -0.91
C LEU A 141 3.46 26.15 -1.01
N GLY A 142 2.27 26.66 -0.81
CA GLY A 142 1.99 28.09 -1.02
C GLY A 142 2.12 28.47 -2.51
N LYS A 143 3.13 29.25 -2.84
CA LYS A 143 3.46 29.65 -4.23
C LYS A 143 4.57 28.82 -4.86
N ASP A 144 5.27 28.04 -4.06
CA ASP A 144 6.43 27.26 -4.48
C ASP A 144 6.03 25.83 -4.83
N LEU A 145 6.70 25.26 -5.84
CA LEU A 145 6.63 23.85 -6.17
C LEU A 145 7.84 23.15 -5.54
N VAL A 146 7.58 22.12 -4.77
CA VAL A 146 8.62 21.36 -4.07
C VAL A 146 8.50 19.87 -4.35
N LYS A 147 9.63 19.17 -4.24
CA LYS A 147 9.64 17.70 -4.30
C LYS A 147 8.92 17.13 -3.08
N SER A 148 8.04 16.16 -3.29
CA SER A 148 7.34 15.47 -2.23
C SER A 148 8.26 14.53 -1.42
N ASP A 149 7.74 13.98 -0.33
CA ASP A 149 8.53 13.18 0.61
C ASP A 149 9.14 11.93 -0.02
N ILE A 150 8.47 11.27 -0.97
CA ILE A 150 9.02 10.10 -1.68
C ILE A 150 10.38 10.39 -2.34
N MET A 151 10.64 11.63 -2.69
CA MET A 151 11.92 12.07 -3.26
C MET A 151 13.04 12.20 -2.23
N ARG A 152 12.72 12.19 -0.93
CA ARG A 152 13.63 12.41 0.19
C ARG A 152 13.74 11.20 1.11
N GLU A 153 12.61 10.56 1.40
CA GLU A 153 12.50 9.48 2.37
C GLU A 153 11.44 8.45 1.95
N PRO A 154 11.46 7.24 2.52
CA PRO A 154 10.44 6.24 2.21
C PRO A 154 9.06 6.68 2.71
N VAL A 155 8.07 6.53 1.84
CA VAL A 155 6.65 6.78 2.13
C VAL A 155 5.81 5.51 2.10
N ALA A 156 6.35 4.43 1.52
CA ALA A 156 5.67 3.15 1.38
C ALA A 156 5.65 2.34 2.69
N PHE A 157 6.53 2.67 3.62
CA PHE A 157 6.60 2.12 4.98
C PHE A 157 7.12 3.22 5.93
N LYS A 158 6.81 3.08 7.20
CA LYS A 158 7.35 4.01 8.20
C LYS A 158 8.74 3.56 8.60
N LYS A 159 9.75 4.38 8.30
CA LYS A 159 11.09 4.16 8.81
C LYS A 159 11.04 4.21 10.34
N ILE A 160 11.37 3.10 10.97
CA ILE A 160 11.58 3.09 12.42
C ILE A 160 12.84 3.90 12.63
N ASP A 161 12.69 5.06 13.25
CA ASP A 161 13.84 5.86 13.68
C ASP A 161 14.58 5.08 14.76
N SER A 162 15.62 4.32 14.33
CA SER A 162 16.41 3.46 15.21
C SER A 162 17.09 4.24 16.35
N ASN A 163 17.07 5.56 16.30
CA ASN A 163 17.56 6.43 17.35
C ASN A 163 16.47 6.88 18.34
N LYS A 164 15.20 6.68 18.04
CA LYS A 164 14.10 7.00 18.94
C LYS A 164 13.43 5.71 19.40
N ARG A 165 13.84 5.25 20.59
CA ARG A 165 13.14 4.16 21.26
C ARG A 165 11.70 4.59 21.53
N LEU A 166 10.76 3.79 21.08
CA LEU A 166 9.35 3.97 21.40
C LEU A 166 9.09 3.45 22.80
N THR A 167 8.12 4.04 23.49
CA THR A 167 7.56 3.37 24.66
C THR A 167 6.74 2.17 24.23
N PRO A 168 6.57 1.14 25.08
CA PRO A 168 5.78 -0.06 24.73
C PRO A 168 4.37 0.24 24.21
N ILE A 169 3.71 1.26 24.76
CA ILE A 169 2.39 1.72 24.31
C ILE A 169 2.43 2.36 22.91
N GLU A 170 3.45 3.17 22.62
CA GLU A 170 3.63 3.75 21.28
C GLU A 170 3.97 2.67 20.25
N ALA A 171 4.79 1.69 20.63
CA ALA A 171 5.13 0.54 19.80
C ALA A 171 3.89 -0.32 19.51
N LEU A 172 3.05 -0.58 20.52
CA LEU A 172 1.78 -1.30 20.35
C LEU A 172 0.85 -0.55 19.39
N ALA A 173 0.65 0.75 19.60
CA ALA A 173 -0.19 1.56 18.72
C ALA A 173 0.32 1.55 17.27
N SER A 174 1.63 1.61 17.09
CA SER A 174 2.28 1.53 15.78
C SER A 174 2.11 0.16 15.14
N SER A 175 2.31 -0.93 15.89
CA SER A 175 2.09 -2.31 15.45
C SER A 175 0.66 -2.54 14.96
N LEU A 176 -0.33 -2.10 15.74
CA LEU A 176 -1.74 -2.21 15.37
C LEU A 176 -2.07 -1.39 14.12
N ASN A 177 -1.46 -0.23 13.95
CA ASN A 177 -1.69 0.64 12.81
C ASN A 177 -1.06 0.11 11.51
N PHE A 178 0.14 -0.51 11.59
CA PHE A 178 0.87 -1.01 10.42
C PHE A 178 0.50 -2.45 10.03
N TYR A 179 0.41 -3.33 11.03
CA TYR A 179 0.22 -4.76 10.81
C TYR A 179 -1.20 -5.23 11.12
N GLY A 180 -2.04 -4.37 11.74
CA GLY A 180 -3.39 -4.74 12.17
C GLY A 180 -3.42 -5.77 13.30
N ARG A 181 -2.25 -6.09 13.90
CA ARG A 181 -2.08 -7.08 14.95
C ARG A 181 -0.98 -6.68 15.92
N VAL A 182 -0.89 -7.38 17.03
CA VAL A 182 0.27 -7.28 17.94
C VAL A 182 1.40 -8.09 17.31
N ASP A 183 2.44 -7.42 16.85
CA ASP A 183 3.64 -8.04 16.29
C ASP A 183 4.78 -7.90 17.30
N MET A 184 5.09 -9.00 18.00
CA MET A 184 6.04 -8.99 19.12
C MET A 184 7.46 -8.66 18.67
N ASP A 185 7.87 -9.14 17.48
CA ASP A 185 9.21 -8.84 16.93
C ASP A 185 9.36 -7.34 16.67
N TYR A 186 8.31 -6.71 16.12
CA TYR A 186 8.28 -5.27 15.94
C TYR A 186 8.35 -4.52 17.27
N LEU A 187 7.59 -4.96 18.28
CA LEU A 187 7.62 -4.32 19.60
C LEU A 187 9.02 -4.39 20.21
N MET A 188 9.65 -5.57 20.20
CA MET A 188 11.01 -5.76 20.73
C MET A 188 12.03 -4.87 20.02
N GLN A 189 11.98 -4.82 18.70
CA GLN A 189 12.91 -3.99 17.91
C GLN A 189 12.74 -2.48 18.14
N SER A 190 11.48 -2.02 18.23
CA SER A 190 11.18 -0.59 18.34
C SER A 190 11.37 -0.03 19.75
N THR A 191 11.30 -0.88 20.79
CA THR A 191 11.51 -0.50 22.19
C THR A 191 12.92 -0.84 22.70
N ASP A 192 13.65 -1.71 22.00
CA ASP A 192 14.91 -2.34 22.45
C ASP A 192 14.73 -3.05 23.80
N SER A 193 13.59 -3.74 23.95
CA SER A 193 13.20 -4.46 25.16
C SER A 193 13.02 -5.94 24.87
N THR A 194 13.11 -6.75 25.91
CA THR A 194 12.83 -8.19 25.82
C THR A 194 11.31 -8.44 25.77
N GLU A 195 10.91 -9.63 25.33
CA GLU A 195 9.51 -10.04 25.31
C GLU A 195 8.88 -9.95 26.69
N GLU A 196 9.59 -10.37 27.75
CA GLU A 196 9.11 -10.34 29.13
C GLU A 196 8.84 -8.90 29.62
N GLU A 197 9.73 -7.98 29.29
CA GLU A 197 9.56 -6.56 29.64
C GLU A 197 8.35 -5.98 28.95
N ILE A 198 8.17 -6.26 27.65
CA ILE A 198 7.02 -5.80 26.86
C ILE A 198 5.71 -6.36 27.42
N ILE A 199 5.66 -7.66 27.73
CA ILE A 199 4.47 -8.29 28.34
C ILE A 199 4.15 -7.65 29.70
N GLY A 200 5.18 -7.37 30.48
CA GLY A 200 5.04 -6.71 31.78
C GLY A 200 4.49 -5.29 31.64
N ASP A 201 5.05 -4.51 30.73
CA ASP A 201 4.69 -3.10 30.51
C ASP A 201 3.31 -2.94 29.83
N LEU A 202 2.92 -3.91 28.99
CA LEU A 202 1.63 -3.94 28.29
C LEU A 202 0.59 -4.80 28.99
N LYS A 203 0.81 -5.13 30.27
CA LYS A 203 -0.13 -5.92 31.06
C LYS A 203 -1.52 -5.27 31.09
N GLY A 204 -2.54 -6.02 30.64
CA GLY A 204 -3.92 -5.55 30.52
C GLY A 204 -4.24 -4.83 29.22
N GLU A 205 -3.26 -4.56 28.36
CA GLU A 205 -3.45 -4.03 27.00
C GLU A 205 -3.36 -5.14 25.94
N ILE A 206 -2.57 -6.19 26.18
CA ILE A 206 -2.44 -7.36 25.32
C ILE A 206 -2.71 -8.64 26.12
N PHE A 207 -3.25 -9.65 25.45
CA PHE A 207 -3.56 -10.96 26.02
C PHE A 207 -3.11 -12.06 25.06
N TYR A 208 -2.51 -13.13 25.62
CA TYR A 208 -2.14 -14.29 24.83
C TYR A 208 -3.38 -15.13 24.50
N ASN A 209 -3.55 -15.44 23.22
CA ASN A 209 -4.62 -16.29 22.73
C ASN A 209 -4.05 -17.65 22.28
N PRO A 210 -4.14 -18.70 23.07
CA PRO A 210 -3.57 -20.01 22.74
C PRO A 210 -4.24 -20.69 21.55
N ALA A 211 -5.47 -20.32 21.20
CA ALA A 211 -6.17 -20.89 20.05
C ALA A 211 -5.50 -20.51 18.71
N ILE A 212 -4.78 -19.39 18.68
CA ILE A 212 -4.05 -18.92 17.49
C ILE A 212 -2.54 -18.81 17.73
N GLY A 213 -2.06 -19.03 18.97
CA GLY A 213 -0.66 -18.93 19.34
C GLY A 213 -0.09 -17.49 19.26
N GLU A 214 -0.92 -16.45 19.34
CA GLU A 214 -0.54 -15.05 19.15
C GLU A 214 -1.05 -14.15 20.30
N TRP A 215 -0.42 -12.99 20.41
CA TRP A 215 -0.88 -11.92 21.29
C TRP A 215 -1.95 -11.08 20.58
N GLU A 216 -3.03 -10.79 21.26
CA GLU A 216 -4.10 -9.91 20.76
C GLU A 216 -4.25 -8.68 21.66
N HIS A 217 -4.48 -7.53 21.03
CA HIS A 217 -4.85 -6.31 21.75
C HIS A 217 -6.21 -6.49 22.46
N LYS A 218 -6.35 -5.93 23.66
CA LYS A 218 -7.53 -6.05 24.52
C LYS A 218 -8.86 -5.81 23.78
N GLY A 219 -8.91 -4.80 22.90
CA GLY A 219 -10.14 -4.47 22.17
C GLY A 219 -10.61 -5.60 21.26
N LYS A 220 -9.69 -6.38 20.67
CA LYS A 220 -9.99 -7.56 19.87
C LYS A 220 -10.23 -8.80 20.75
N PHE A 221 -9.35 -8.99 21.75
CA PHE A 221 -9.39 -10.16 22.61
C PHE A 221 -10.70 -10.23 23.44
N LEU A 222 -11.13 -9.11 24.03
CA LEU A 222 -12.34 -9.03 24.86
C LEU A 222 -13.61 -8.78 24.04
N SER A 223 -13.55 -8.76 22.70
CA SER A 223 -14.71 -8.59 21.83
C SER A 223 -15.38 -9.93 21.49
N GLY A 224 -16.65 -9.85 21.07
CA GLY A 224 -17.44 -11.01 20.66
C GLY A 224 -18.00 -11.83 21.83
N ASN A 225 -18.15 -13.14 21.63
CA ASN A 225 -18.69 -14.03 22.68
C ASN A 225 -17.59 -14.47 23.65
N VAL A 226 -17.39 -13.67 24.70
CA VAL A 226 -16.39 -13.92 25.76
C VAL A 226 -16.55 -15.30 26.44
N ILE A 227 -17.79 -15.77 26.63
CA ILE A 227 -18.06 -17.05 27.27
C ILE A 227 -17.59 -18.22 26.41
N THR A 228 -17.87 -18.14 25.09
CA THR A 228 -17.40 -19.16 24.15
C THR A 228 -15.88 -19.16 24.05
N LYS A 229 -15.28 -17.98 23.96
CA LYS A 229 -13.83 -17.82 23.93
C LYS A 229 -13.14 -18.36 25.19
N CYS A 230 -13.70 -18.10 26.35
CA CYS A 230 -13.18 -18.63 27.62
C CYS A 230 -13.16 -20.16 27.64
N LYS A 231 -14.25 -20.82 27.17
CA LYS A 231 -14.33 -22.29 27.07
C LYS A 231 -13.31 -22.85 26.05
N GLU A 232 -13.19 -22.19 24.91
CA GLU A 232 -12.24 -22.57 23.86
C GLU A 232 -10.80 -22.50 24.38
N ILE A 233 -10.41 -21.40 24.98
CA ILE A 233 -9.08 -21.20 25.56
C ILE A 233 -8.81 -22.27 26.65
N GLY A 234 -9.80 -22.58 27.47
CA GLY A 234 -9.69 -23.61 28.50
C GLY A 234 -9.35 -25.02 27.95
N SER A 235 -9.74 -25.32 26.71
CA SER A 235 -9.44 -26.62 26.09
C SER A 235 -7.97 -26.77 25.69
N TYR A 236 -7.22 -25.70 25.53
CA TYR A 236 -5.79 -25.71 25.16
C TYR A 236 -4.84 -25.81 26.36
N LEU A 237 -5.32 -25.60 27.60
CA LEU A 237 -4.48 -25.55 28.80
C LEU A 237 -3.59 -26.78 29.02
N SER A 238 -4.01 -27.96 28.58
CA SER A 238 -3.23 -29.21 28.73
C SER A 238 -2.03 -29.28 27.75
N GLU A 239 -2.04 -28.49 26.67
CA GLU A 239 -1.06 -28.54 25.60
C GLU A 239 -0.02 -27.43 25.73
N LEU A 240 -0.25 -26.44 26.61
CA LEU A 240 0.60 -25.28 26.79
C LEU A 240 1.83 -25.55 27.68
N THR A 241 2.91 -24.84 27.39
CA THR A 241 4.06 -24.75 28.28
C THR A 241 3.71 -24.01 29.57
N ASP A 242 4.50 -24.19 30.63
CA ASP A 242 4.22 -23.55 31.93
C ASP A 242 4.18 -22.00 31.81
N ARG A 243 5.00 -21.42 30.93
CA ARG A 243 5.00 -19.99 30.63
C ARG A 243 3.69 -19.53 29.94
N GLU A 244 3.27 -20.26 28.92
CA GLU A 244 2.02 -19.97 28.21
C GLU A 244 0.79 -20.16 29.10
N LYS A 245 0.84 -21.07 30.06
CA LYS A 245 -0.23 -21.25 31.07
C LYS A 245 -0.40 -19.98 31.91
N ASP A 246 0.69 -19.39 32.40
CA ASP A 246 0.64 -18.15 33.19
C ASP A 246 0.00 -17.01 32.42
N TRP A 247 0.41 -16.84 31.14
CA TRP A 247 -0.18 -15.86 30.25
C TRP A 247 -1.67 -16.12 29.98
N THR A 248 -2.01 -17.39 29.76
CA THR A 248 -3.40 -17.83 29.51
C THR A 248 -4.28 -17.66 30.73
N GLU A 249 -3.80 -17.91 31.94
CA GLU A 249 -4.54 -17.65 33.18
C GLU A 249 -4.89 -16.18 33.34
N THR A 250 -3.94 -15.27 32.99
CA THR A 250 -4.16 -13.83 32.97
C THR A 250 -5.24 -13.45 31.95
N ALA A 251 -5.19 -14.05 30.76
CA ALA A 251 -6.15 -13.82 29.69
C ALA A 251 -7.56 -14.33 30.06
N VAL A 252 -7.65 -15.53 30.63
CA VAL A 252 -8.93 -16.09 31.11
C VAL A 252 -9.55 -15.22 32.19
N ARG A 253 -8.75 -14.73 33.14
CA ARG A 253 -9.25 -13.82 34.19
C ARG A 253 -9.85 -12.56 33.57
N ALA A 254 -9.18 -11.95 32.60
CA ALA A 254 -9.71 -10.78 31.90
C ALA A 254 -11.03 -11.07 31.15
N LEU A 255 -11.19 -12.26 30.56
CA LEU A 255 -12.44 -12.69 29.92
C LEU A 255 -13.58 -12.88 30.94
N VAL A 256 -13.27 -13.45 32.09
CA VAL A 256 -14.24 -13.62 33.17
C VAL A 256 -14.71 -12.26 33.70
N ASP A 257 -13.78 -11.35 33.94
CA ASP A 257 -14.08 -9.98 34.41
C ASP A 257 -14.89 -9.18 33.38
N ALA A 258 -14.68 -9.45 32.10
CA ALA A 258 -15.43 -8.83 30.99
C ALA A 258 -16.81 -9.49 30.76
N THR A 259 -17.11 -10.60 31.40
CA THR A 259 -18.41 -11.26 31.26
C THR A 259 -19.48 -10.41 31.96
N PRO A 260 -20.57 -10.00 31.26
CA PRO A 260 -21.66 -9.29 31.90
C PRO A 260 -22.21 -10.06 33.07
N GLU A 261 -22.33 -9.46 34.26
CA GLU A 261 -23.10 -10.02 35.34
C GLU A 261 -24.52 -10.28 34.81
N GLU A 262 -24.99 -11.53 34.87
CA GLU A 262 -26.38 -11.84 34.56
C GLU A 262 -27.24 -11.02 35.53
N ILE A 263 -27.89 -9.96 35.03
CA ILE A 263 -29.02 -9.33 35.70
C ILE A 263 -30.19 -10.28 35.57
N GLY A 264 -30.11 -11.40 36.29
CA GLY A 264 -31.10 -12.44 36.35
C GLY A 264 -31.66 -12.57 37.74
N ARG A 265 -32.41 -11.57 38.18
CA ARG A 265 -33.50 -11.80 39.14
C ARG A 265 -34.77 -11.25 38.54
N ALA A 266 -35.43 -12.06 37.72
CA ALA A 266 -36.83 -11.90 37.47
C ALA A 266 -37.54 -11.94 38.84
N HIS A 267 -38.14 -10.83 39.21
CA HIS A 267 -39.15 -10.83 40.26
C HIS A 267 -40.36 -11.57 39.73
N VAL A 268 -40.66 -12.71 40.36
CA VAL A 268 -41.99 -13.29 40.37
C VAL A 268 -42.86 -12.43 41.26
#